data_55775f25589aefe149fa2e3ea7e104aa
#
_entry.id   55775f25589aefe149fa2e3ea7e104aa
#
_cell.length_a   1.000
_cell.length_b   1.000
_cell.length_c   1.000
_cell.angle_alpha   90.00
_cell.angle_beta   90.00
_cell.angle_gamma   90.00
#
_symmetry.space_group_name_H-M   'P 1'
#
loop_
_entity.id
_entity.type
_entity.pdbx_description
1 polymer ?
#
loop_
_entity_poly.entity_id
_entity_poly.type
_entity_poly.pdbx_seq_one_letter_code
_entity_poly.pdbx_strand_id
1 'polypeptide(L)'
;MHDMRLAPDALTWRNHPNIPRGGQVTILVGDPTKTGEVVVQRLKLPPNYHVPPHIHPYTEYGTVISGSFGAGVGQTFERTAELLKPGSFWMHPAKHPHFGWTGDEGAIVQIHFIGPGGIEYVNLADDPRTKN
;
A
#
# COMPACT_ATOMS: atom_id res chain seq x y z
N MET A 1 -3.60 -10.85 -24.41
CA MET A 1 -2.77 -10.91 -23.17
C MET A 1 -1.45 -11.59 -23.49
N HIS A 2 -0.37 -11.08 -22.97
CA HIS A 2 0.97 -11.59 -23.21
C HIS A 2 1.59 -12.05 -21.89
N ASP A 3 2.45 -13.07 -21.97
CA ASP A 3 3.27 -13.41 -20.82
C ASP A 3 4.19 -12.23 -20.50
N MET A 4 4.49 -12.04 -19.23
CA MET A 4 5.38 -10.97 -18.80
C MET A 4 6.28 -11.45 -17.66
N ARG A 5 7.46 -10.84 -17.59
CA ARG A 5 8.42 -11.05 -16.50
C ARG A 5 9.08 -9.71 -16.19
N LEU A 6 9.13 -9.35 -14.93
CA LEU A 6 9.71 -8.09 -14.49
C LEU A 6 10.72 -8.37 -13.37
N ALA A 7 11.99 -8.14 -13.66
CA ALA A 7 13.02 -8.19 -12.62
C ALA A 7 12.91 -6.93 -11.75
N PRO A 8 13.36 -6.99 -10.47
CA PRO A 8 13.25 -5.83 -9.57
C PRO A 8 13.89 -4.55 -10.11
N ASP A 9 15.00 -4.66 -10.82
CA ASP A 9 15.72 -3.51 -11.38
C ASP A 9 15.10 -2.98 -12.67
N ALA A 10 14.09 -3.65 -13.23
CA ALA A 10 13.37 -3.19 -14.41
C ALA A 10 12.15 -2.33 -14.06
N LEU A 11 11.84 -2.17 -12.77
CA LEU A 11 10.65 -1.43 -12.34
C LEU A 11 10.89 0.07 -12.38
N THR A 12 9.87 0.81 -12.81
CA THR A 12 9.89 2.27 -12.83
C THR A 12 8.97 2.79 -11.73
N TRP A 13 9.53 3.58 -10.81
CA TRP A 13 8.82 4.09 -9.65
C TRP A 13 8.38 5.54 -9.87
N ARG A 14 7.21 5.88 -9.35
CA ARG A 14 6.72 7.26 -9.34
C ARG A 14 6.14 7.58 -7.97
N ASN A 15 6.07 8.85 -7.63
CA ASN A 15 5.43 9.28 -6.39
C ASN A 15 3.97 8.86 -6.40
N HIS A 16 3.49 8.30 -5.28
CA HIS A 16 2.09 7.95 -5.13
C HIS A 16 1.32 9.21 -4.68
N PRO A 17 0.34 9.68 -5.47
CA PRO A 17 -0.33 10.94 -5.17
C PRO A 17 -1.26 10.89 -3.96
N ASN A 18 -1.68 9.70 -3.55
CA ASN A 18 -2.76 9.52 -2.59
C ASN A 18 -2.31 8.99 -1.23
N ILE A 19 -1.00 8.80 -1.03
CA ILE A 19 -0.45 8.46 0.30
C ILE A 19 0.52 9.56 0.73
N PRO A 20 0.88 9.65 2.02
CA PRO A 20 1.77 10.70 2.48
C PRO A 20 3.06 10.78 1.68
N ARG A 21 3.62 11.98 1.63
CA ARG A 21 4.83 12.29 0.87
C ARG A 21 5.96 11.32 1.17
N GLY A 22 6.65 10.86 0.13
CA GLY A 22 7.75 9.91 0.23
C GLY A 22 7.39 8.51 -0.26
N GLY A 23 6.13 8.14 -0.24
CA GLY A 23 5.69 6.86 -0.77
C GLY A 23 5.68 6.86 -2.29
N GLN A 24 6.19 5.76 -2.87
CA GLN A 24 6.24 5.57 -4.32
C GLN A 24 5.48 4.32 -4.72
N VAL A 25 5.05 4.28 -5.96
CA VAL A 25 4.29 3.16 -6.50
C VAL A 25 4.79 2.76 -7.88
N THR A 26 4.70 1.47 -8.17
CA THR A 26 4.84 0.94 -9.52
C THR A 26 3.73 -0.07 -9.75
N ILE A 27 3.03 0.05 -10.88
CA ILE A 27 1.96 -0.87 -11.23
C ILE A 27 2.53 -1.96 -12.11
N LEU A 28 2.39 -3.21 -11.69
CA LEU A 28 2.90 -4.36 -12.42
C LEU A 28 1.86 -4.88 -13.41
N VAL A 29 0.61 -4.92 -13.02
CA VAL A 29 -0.51 -5.47 -13.81
C VAL A 29 -1.74 -4.63 -13.54
N GLY A 30 -2.52 -4.38 -14.59
CA GLY A 30 -3.86 -3.84 -14.49
C GLY A 30 -3.94 -2.33 -14.45
N ASP A 31 -5.17 -1.85 -14.51
CA ASP A 31 -5.51 -0.43 -14.45
C ASP A 31 -6.40 -0.21 -13.21
N PRO A 32 -5.90 0.51 -12.18
CA PRO A 32 -6.68 0.69 -10.95
C PRO A 32 -7.94 1.55 -11.11
N THR A 33 -8.12 2.19 -12.26
CA THR A 33 -9.34 2.97 -12.51
C THR A 33 -10.49 2.10 -13.03
N LYS A 34 -10.22 0.85 -13.39
CA LYS A 34 -11.22 -0.02 -14.02
C LYS A 34 -11.84 -0.99 -13.04
N THR A 35 -13.18 -1.12 -13.13
CA THR A 35 -13.95 -2.07 -12.32
C THR A 35 -13.69 -3.50 -12.78
N GLY A 36 -13.46 -4.40 -11.81
CA GLY A 36 -13.33 -5.84 -12.07
C GLY A 36 -11.97 -6.27 -12.57
N GLU A 37 -11.05 -5.35 -12.79
CA GLU A 37 -9.72 -5.68 -13.28
C GLU A 37 -8.80 -6.03 -12.12
N VAL A 38 -8.01 -7.08 -12.28
CA VAL A 38 -6.98 -7.45 -11.30
C VAL A 38 -5.85 -6.44 -11.39
N VAL A 39 -5.49 -5.86 -10.26
CA VAL A 39 -4.39 -4.92 -10.15
C VAL A 39 -3.33 -5.49 -9.22
N VAL A 40 -2.08 -5.49 -9.67
CA VAL A 40 -0.93 -5.83 -8.84
C VAL A 40 0.03 -4.64 -8.88
N GLN A 41 0.36 -4.13 -7.71
CA GLN A 41 1.26 -2.98 -7.58
C GLN A 41 2.23 -3.20 -6.45
N ARG A 42 3.33 -2.47 -6.47
CA ARG A 42 4.25 -2.40 -5.33
C ARG A 42 4.35 -0.98 -4.84
N LEU A 43 4.46 -0.85 -3.52
CA LEU A 43 4.72 0.41 -2.85
C LEU A 43 6.13 0.37 -2.29
N LYS A 44 6.85 1.47 -2.48
CA LYS A 44 8.17 1.68 -1.90
C LYS A 44 8.04 2.77 -0.85
N LEU A 45 8.22 2.38 0.39
CA LEU A 45 7.97 3.24 1.54
C LEU A 45 9.30 3.52 2.25
N PRO A 46 9.61 4.81 2.51
CA PRO A 46 10.88 5.15 3.14
C PRO A 46 10.94 4.69 4.60
N PRO A 47 12.13 4.77 5.24
CA PRO A 47 12.25 4.48 6.66
C PRO A 47 11.32 5.35 7.52
N ASN A 48 10.80 4.75 8.58
CA ASN A 48 9.98 5.43 9.58
C ASN A 48 8.77 6.18 8.98
N TYR A 49 8.15 5.55 8.01
CA TYR A 49 7.03 6.08 7.26
C TYR A 49 5.71 5.64 7.88
N HIS A 50 4.70 6.50 7.83
CA HIS A 50 3.35 6.20 8.31
C HIS A 50 2.33 6.32 7.19
N VAL A 51 1.45 5.32 7.07
CA VAL A 51 0.22 5.45 6.30
C VAL A 51 -0.91 5.52 7.31
N PRO A 52 -1.52 6.70 7.50
CA PRO A 52 -2.57 6.88 8.51
C PRO A 52 -3.80 6.00 8.26
N PRO A 53 -4.67 5.82 9.26
CA PRO A 53 -5.88 5.02 9.12
C PRO A 53 -6.73 5.44 7.93
N HIS A 54 -7.14 4.45 7.14
CA HIS A 54 -7.86 4.64 5.89
C HIS A 54 -8.66 3.38 5.54
N ILE A 55 -9.52 3.52 4.54
CA ILE A 55 -10.27 2.40 3.95
C ILE A 55 -10.06 2.37 2.44
N HIS A 56 -10.28 1.21 1.87
CA HIS A 56 -10.32 1.02 0.42
C HIS A 56 -11.67 0.45 0.00
N PRO A 57 -12.11 0.68 -1.25
CA PRO A 57 -13.33 0.05 -1.77
C PRO A 57 -13.16 -1.43 -2.10
N TYR A 58 -11.95 -1.96 -1.99
CA TYR A 58 -11.58 -3.33 -2.34
C TYR A 58 -10.99 -4.07 -1.14
N THR A 59 -10.98 -5.41 -1.21
CA THR A 59 -10.19 -6.23 -0.27
C THR A 59 -8.73 -6.15 -0.69
N GLU A 60 -7.87 -5.78 0.26
CA GLU A 60 -6.44 -5.64 0.04
C GLU A 60 -5.70 -6.90 0.44
N TYR A 61 -4.86 -7.41 -0.45
CA TYR A 61 -3.93 -8.51 -0.17
C TYR A 61 -2.52 -7.96 -0.27
N GLY A 62 -1.72 -8.12 0.77
CA GLY A 62 -0.38 -7.58 0.82
C GLY A 62 0.69 -8.60 1.17
N THR A 63 1.88 -8.39 0.61
CA THR A 63 3.05 -9.22 0.89
C THR A 63 4.26 -8.33 1.04
N VAL A 64 5.04 -8.56 2.09
CA VAL A 64 6.31 -7.84 2.28
C VAL A 64 7.36 -8.42 1.35
N ILE A 65 7.92 -7.58 0.47
CA ILE A 65 8.98 -7.98 -0.45
C ILE A 65 10.36 -7.74 0.17
N SER A 66 10.56 -6.56 0.77
CA SER A 66 11.82 -6.21 1.43
C SER A 66 11.56 -5.25 2.58
N GLY A 67 12.53 -5.13 3.50
CA GLY A 67 12.40 -4.29 4.67
C GLY A 67 11.45 -4.89 5.70
N SER A 68 10.69 -4.03 6.39
CA SER A 68 9.73 -4.46 7.40
C SER A 68 8.52 -3.53 7.42
N PHE A 69 7.35 -4.10 7.63
CA PHE A 69 6.09 -3.36 7.55
C PHE A 69 5.14 -3.77 8.66
N GLY A 70 4.57 -2.78 9.36
CA GLY A 70 3.53 -3.00 10.34
C GLY A 70 2.15 -2.84 9.71
N ALA A 71 1.34 -3.90 9.75
CA ALA A 71 -0.02 -3.89 9.22
C ALA A 71 -1.01 -3.77 10.38
N GLY A 72 -1.45 -2.56 10.66
CA GLY A 72 -2.35 -2.28 11.78
C GLY A 72 -3.81 -2.25 11.37
N VAL A 73 -4.69 -2.57 12.31
CA VAL A 73 -6.14 -2.62 12.10
C VAL A 73 -6.82 -1.64 13.05
N GLY A 74 -7.75 -0.85 12.52
CA GLY A 74 -8.54 0.07 13.32
C GLY A 74 -8.46 1.50 12.84
N GLN A 75 -9.17 2.38 13.55
CA GLN A 75 -9.31 3.79 13.22
C GLN A 75 -8.26 4.68 13.89
N THR A 76 -7.49 4.14 14.82
CA THR A 76 -6.48 4.88 15.56
C THR A 76 -5.10 4.29 15.27
N PHE A 77 -4.18 5.13 14.85
CA PHE A 77 -2.81 4.70 14.59
C PHE A 77 -2.11 4.29 15.88
N GLU A 78 -1.61 3.06 15.92
CA GLU A 78 -0.85 2.51 17.04
C GLU A 78 0.22 1.56 16.54
N ARG A 79 1.44 1.66 17.06
CA ARG A 79 2.53 0.74 16.71
C ARG A 79 2.54 -0.48 17.64
N THR A 80 1.39 -1.10 17.82
CA THR A 80 1.24 -2.25 18.72
C THR A 80 1.45 -3.58 18.04
N ALA A 81 1.32 -3.62 16.72
CA ALA A 81 1.53 -4.83 15.96
C ALA A 81 3.02 -5.02 15.65
N GLU A 82 3.41 -6.28 15.49
CA GLU A 82 4.77 -6.65 15.12
C GLU A 82 5.10 -6.19 13.70
N LEU A 83 6.35 -5.76 13.49
CA LEU A 83 6.84 -5.48 12.14
C LEU A 83 7.00 -6.79 11.38
N LEU A 84 6.33 -6.90 10.26
CA LEU A 84 6.36 -8.08 9.41
C LEU A 84 7.61 -8.06 8.53
N LYS A 85 8.29 -9.20 8.46
CA LYS A 85 9.51 -9.38 7.66
C LYS A 85 9.18 -9.86 6.24
N PRO A 86 10.16 -9.85 5.31
CA PRO A 86 9.94 -10.33 3.94
C PRO A 86 9.32 -11.72 3.90
N GLY A 87 8.35 -11.89 3.01
CA GLY A 87 7.56 -13.12 2.89
C GLY A 87 6.29 -13.11 3.70
N SER A 88 6.11 -12.16 4.62
CA SER A 88 4.86 -12.05 5.39
C SER A 88 3.71 -11.59 4.52
N PHE A 89 2.51 -12.02 4.88
CA PHE A 89 1.27 -11.72 4.18
C PHE A 89 0.24 -11.11 5.14
N TRP A 90 -0.57 -10.17 4.62
CA TRP A 90 -1.74 -9.66 5.33
C TRP A 90 -2.91 -9.48 4.40
N MET A 91 -4.10 -9.38 4.98
CA MET A 91 -5.32 -9.10 4.23
C MET A 91 -6.21 -8.18 5.05
N HIS A 92 -6.75 -7.15 4.39
CA HIS A 92 -7.76 -6.28 4.97
C HIS A 92 -9.02 -6.33 4.12
N PRO A 93 -10.18 -6.69 4.70
CA PRO A 93 -11.45 -6.65 3.96
C PRO A 93 -11.78 -5.25 3.46
N ALA A 94 -12.53 -5.18 2.38
CA ALA A 94 -13.01 -3.92 1.83
C ALA A 94 -13.69 -3.06 2.91
N LYS A 95 -13.42 -1.75 2.90
CA LYS A 95 -13.99 -0.76 3.82
C LYS A 95 -13.66 -0.98 5.29
N HIS A 96 -12.68 -1.82 5.59
CA HIS A 96 -12.22 -2.09 6.95
C HIS A 96 -11.07 -1.14 7.27
N PRO A 97 -11.19 -0.27 8.29
CA PRO A 97 -10.12 0.69 8.60
C PRO A 97 -8.82 -0.01 8.98
N HIS A 98 -7.74 0.45 8.41
CA HIS A 98 -6.40 -0.06 8.69
C HIS A 98 -5.35 1.02 8.45
N PHE A 99 -4.14 0.75 8.88
CA PHE A 99 -3.03 1.67 8.76
C PHE A 99 -1.73 0.88 8.66
N GLY A 100 -0.63 1.57 8.36
CA GLY A 100 0.65 0.89 8.25
C GLY A 100 1.82 1.78 8.63
N TRP A 101 2.96 1.15 8.88
CA TRP A 101 4.20 1.89 9.15
C TRP A 101 5.41 1.04 8.77
N THR A 102 6.53 1.72 8.60
CA THR A 102 7.81 1.05 8.36
C THR A 102 8.75 1.26 9.52
N GLY A 103 9.73 0.36 9.65
CA GLY A 103 10.85 0.52 10.56
C GLY A 103 12.00 1.28 9.91
N ASP A 104 13.22 1.12 10.46
CA ASP A 104 14.42 1.83 10.04
C ASP A 104 14.87 1.54 8.60
N GLU A 105 14.46 0.41 8.06
CA GLU A 105 14.86 -0.03 6.72
C GLU A 105 13.89 0.42 5.62
N GLY A 106 12.73 0.97 5.99
CA GLY A 106 11.65 1.15 5.06
C GLY A 106 11.07 -0.19 4.62
N ALA A 107 10.35 -0.21 3.51
CA ALA A 107 9.78 -1.45 2.99
C ALA A 107 9.42 -1.33 1.53
N ILE A 108 9.45 -2.45 0.83
CA ILE A 108 8.75 -2.63 -0.43
C ILE A 108 7.70 -3.68 -0.17
N VAL A 109 6.45 -3.35 -0.44
CA VAL A 109 5.31 -4.26 -0.27
C VAL A 109 4.59 -4.43 -1.59
N GLN A 110 4.05 -5.62 -1.82
CA GLN A 110 3.23 -5.87 -3.00
C GLN A 110 1.78 -5.96 -2.57
N ILE A 111 0.95 -5.20 -3.24
CA ILE A 111 -0.49 -5.14 -2.99
C ILE A 111 -1.20 -5.63 -4.24
N HIS A 112 -2.17 -6.52 -4.08
CA HIS A 112 -3.07 -6.81 -5.17
C HIS A 112 -4.53 -6.71 -4.74
N PHE A 113 -5.38 -6.37 -5.68
CA PHE A 113 -6.80 -6.17 -5.44
C PHE A 113 -7.55 -6.22 -6.78
N ILE A 114 -8.87 -6.26 -6.68
CA ILE A 114 -9.75 -6.14 -7.85
C ILE A 114 -10.29 -4.72 -7.86
N GLY A 115 -10.05 -4.01 -8.98
CA GLY A 115 -10.48 -2.61 -9.12
C GLY A 115 -11.98 -2.39 -9.00
N PRO A 116 -12.39 -1.15 -8.76
CA PRO A 116 -11.56 0.05 -8.84
C PRO A 116 -10.72 0.27 -7.58
N GLY A 117 -9.60 0.97 -7.76
CA GLY A 117 -8.78 1.44 -6.65
C GLY A 117 -9.43 2.60 -5.91
N GLY A 118 -8.78 3.04 -4.86
CA GLY A 118 -9.20 4.20 -4.08
C GLY A 118 -8.73 4.09 -2.64
N ILE A 119 -8.60 5.23 -2.01
CA ILE A 119 -8.25 5.33 -0.60
C ILE A 119 -9.02 6.51 0.00
N GLU A 120 -9.61 6.29 1.18
CA GLU A 120 -10.32 7.31 1.91
C GLU A 120 -9.81 7.31 3.35
N TYR A 121 -9.27 8.44 3.79
CA TYR A 121 -8.70 8.55 5.14
C TYR A 121 -9.80 8.73 6.18
N VAL A 122 -9.64 8.07 7.32
CA VAL A 122 -10.56 8.20 8.45
C VAL A 122 -10.59 9.64 8.95
N ASN A 123 -9.42 10.27 9.03
CA ASN A 123 -9.29 11.69 9.38
C ASN A 123 -8.86 12.47 8.14
N LEU A 124 -9.68 13.42 7.69
CA LEU A 124 -9.38 14.23 6.51
C LEU A 124 -8.09 15.02 6.62
N ALA A 125 -7.66 15.36 7.84
CA ALA A 125 -6.39 16.05 8.05
C ALA A 125 -5.18 15.20 7.61
N ASP A 126 -5.34 13.89 7.51
CA ASP A 126 -4.28 12.97 7.08
C ASP A 126 -4.23 12.80 5.57
N ASP A 127 -5.22 13.27 4.86
CA ASP A 127 -5.32 13.08 3.40
C ASP A 127 -4.35 14.02 2.68
N PRO A 128 -3.32 13.50 2.00
CA PRO A 128 -2.36 14.37 1.31
C PRO A 128 -2.97 15.15 0.16
N ARG A 129 -4.11 14.71 -0.38
CA ARG A 129 -4.79 15.39 -1.48
C ARG A 129 -5.44 16.72 -1.06
N THR A 130 -5.66 16.90 0.24
CA THR A 130 -6.24 18.15 0.79
C THR A 130 -5.16 19.15 1.20
N LYS A 131 -3.89 18.80 1.08
CA LYS A 131 -2.76 19.63 1.47
C LYS A 131 -2.09 20.24 0.24
N ASN A 132 -1.77 21.50 0.32
CA ASN A 132 -1.07 22.25 -0.73
C ASN A 132 0.43 22.33 -0.45
#